data_5f70ee62a404b277d4d287c8e77f2b60
#
_entry.id   5f70ee62a404b277d4d287c8e77f2b60
#
_cell.length_a   1.000
_cell.length_b   1.000
_cell.length_c   1.000
_cell.angle_alpha   90.00
_cell.angle_beta   90.00
_cell.angle_gamma   90.00
#
_symmetry.space_group_name_H-M   'P 1'
#
loop_
_entity.id
_entity.type
_entity.pdbx_description
1 polymer ?
#
loop_
_entity_poly.entity_id
_entity_poly.type
_entity_poly.pdbx_seq_one_letter_code
_entity_poly.pdbx_strand_id
1 'polypeptide(L)'
;TGISAANLSELLTYAYNQPSFDTYVSSLGIAGVSGTISAHSDRLPKSQAIGRAWIKTGTLNNVTSMAGYVKGLSGQDYVVVGLINTDHALNAYTARTVLDSMLDWTAQH
;
A
#
# COMPACT_ATOMS: atom_id res chain seq x y z
N THR A 1 -6.05 16.18 -13.68
CA THR A 1 -6.26 14.80 -14.10
C THR A 1 -5.45 13.86 -13.24
N GLY A 2 -6.08 12.87 -12.65
CA GLY A 2 -5.44 11.89 -11.84
C GLY A 2 -5.15 10.60 -12.58
N ILE A 3 -4.33 9.76 -11.98
CA ILE A 3 -4.14 8.39 -12.42
C ILE A 3 -5.20 7.51 -11.77
N SER A 4 -5.77 6.59 -12.49
CA SER A 4 -6.72 5.65 -11.93
C SER A 4 -6.01 4.54 -11.18
N ALA A 5 -6.75 3.85 -10.30
CA ALA A 5 -6.21 2.68 -9.60
C ALA A 5 -5.78 1.60 -10.60
N ALA A 6 -6.55 1.39 -11.66
CA ALA A 6 -6.20 0.42 -12.71
C ALA A 6 -4.89 0.78 -13.41
N ASN A 7 -4.71 2.06 -13.77
CA ASN A 7 -3.49 2.51 -14.42
C ASN A 7 -2.27 2.37 -13.49
N LEU A 8 -2.44 2.72 -12.22
CA LEU A 8 -1.36 2.59 -11.25
C LEU A 8 -1.00 1.12 -11.03
N SER A 9 -1.99 0.24 -10.98
CA SER A 9 -1.76 -1.20 -10.86
C SER A 9 -0.98 -1.74 -12.07
N GLU A 10 -1.30 -1.29 -13.28
CA GLU A 10 -0.56 -1.67 -14.48
C GLU A 10 0.90 -1.22 -14.40
N LEU A 11 1.13 0.02 -13.94
CA LEU A 11 2.47 0.57 -13.79
C LEU A 11 3.28 -0.23 -12.78
N LEU A 12 2.68 -0.58 -11.64
CA LEU A 12 3.34 -1.37 -10.61
C LEU A 12 3.67 -2.78 -11.11
N THR A 13 2.78 -3.39 -11.87
CA THR A 13 3.02 -4.69 -12.48
C THR A 13 4.16 -4.60 -13.49
N TYR A 14 4.19 -3.54 -14.29
CA TYR A 14 5.29 -3.32 -15.22
C TYR A 14 6.62 -3.20 -14.48
N ALA A 15 6.66 -2.40 -13.42
CA ALA A 15 7.88 -2.22 -12.63
C ALA A 15 8.37 -3.54 -12.00
N TYR A 16 7.44 -4.39 -11.56
CA TYR A 16 7.76 -5.68 -10.97
C TYR A 16 8.55 -6.57 -11.93
N ASN A 17 8.29 -6.43 -13.23
CA ASN A 17 8.91 -7.26 -14.27
C ASN A 17 10.19 -6.64 -14.86
N GLN A 18 10.66 -5.51 -14.30
CA GLN A 18 11.85 -4.83 -14.82
C GLN A 18 13.10 -5.24 -14.06
N PRO A 19 14.28 -5.20 -14.73
CA PRO A 19 15.56 -5.49 -14.06
C PRO A 19 15.85 -4.55 -12.87
N SER A 20 15.30 -3.33 -12.89
CA SER A 20 15.48 -2.33 -11.84
C SER A 20 14.51 -2.48 -10.68
N PHE A 21 13.71 -3.55 -10.64
CA PHE A 21 12.68 -3.69 -9.62
C PHE A 21 13.24 -3.64 -8.20
N ASP A 22 14.37 -4.32 -7.96
CA ASP A 22 14.97 -4.34 -6.61
C ASP A 22 15.32 -2.93 -6.13
N THR A 23 15.82 -2.08 -7.01
CA THR A 23 16.13 -0.69 -6.69
C THR A 23 14.84 0.08 -6.39
N TYR A 24 13.82 -0.12 -7.21
CA TYR A 24 12.55 0.56 -7.02
C TYR A 24 11.88 0.17 -5.71
N VAL A 25 11.72 -1.13 -5.45
CA VAL A 25 11.03 -1.60 -4.25
C VAL A 25 11.78 -1.21 -2.98
N SER A 26 13.11 -1.12 -3.05
CA SER A 26 13.93 -0.68 -1.91
C SER A 26 13.64 0.75 -1.50
N SER A 27 13.09 1.56 -2.40
CA SER A 27 12.73 2.96 -2.11
C SER A 27 11.42 3.10 -1.36
N LEU A 28 10.63 2.03 -1.28
CA LEU A 28 9.31 2.03 -0.64
C LEU A 28 9.44 1.76 0.86
N GLY A 29 8.48 2.27 1.62
CA GLY A 29 8.38 1.94 3.04
C GLY A 29 7.88 0.52 3.24
N ILE A 30 8.29 -0.09 4.34
CA ILE A 30 7.84 -1.44 4.72
C ILE A 30 6.84 -1.31 5.86
N ALA A 31 5.66 -1.88 5.68
CA ALA A 31 4.58 -1.78 6.65
C ALA A 31 5.03 -2.20 8.06
N GLY A 32 4.83 -1.30 9.01
CA GLY A 32 5.21 -1.52 10.40
C GLY A 32 6.71 -1.45 10.69
N VAL A 33 7.54 -1.10 9.68
CA VAL A 33 8.99 -1.14 9.81
C VAL A 33 9.64 0.19 9.43
N SER A 34 9.33 0.73 8.26
CA SER A 34 10.03 1.90 7.74
C SER A 34 9.15 2.83 6.94
N GLY A 35 9.62 4.06 6.72
CA GLY A 35 8.92 5.08 5.94
C GLY A 35 7.60 5.51 6.58
N THR A 36 6.75 6.15 5.80
CA THR A 36 5.47 6.64 6.31
C THR A 36 4.52 5.51 6.69
N ILE A 37 4.68 4.32 6.10
CA ILE A 37 3.83 3.16 6.40
C ILE A 37 4.29 2.42 7.68
N SER A 38 5.34 2.88 8.34
CA SER A 38 5.72 2.31 9.63
C SER A 38 4.59 2.41 10.66
N ALA A 39 3.74 3.43 10.56
CA ALA A 39 2.60 3.60 11.45
C ALA A 39 1.49 2.57 11.24
N HIS A 40 1.58 1.74 10.22
CA HIS A 40 0.62 0.65 9.98
C HIS A 40 0.47 -0.24 11.22
N SER A 41 1.57 -0.58 11.89
CA SER A 41 1.53 -1.43 13.08
C SER A 41 0.90 -0.74 14.28
N ASP A 42 0.93 0.60 14.34
CA ASP A 42 0.24 1.34 15.40
C ASP A 42 -1.27 1.29 15.20
N ARG A 43 -1.70 1.35 13.95
CA ARG A 43 -3.13 1.32 13.61
C ARG A 43 -3.70 -0.10 13.58
N LEU A 44 -2.88 -1.08 13.24
CA LEU A 44 -3.31 -2.48 13.11
C LEU A 44 -2.22 -3.42 13.63
N PRO A 45 -2.08 -3.51 14.99
CA PRO A 45 -0.92 -4.18 15.59
C PRO A 45 -0.79 -5.68 15.28
N LYS A 46 -1.89 -6.34 14.90
CA LYS A 46 -1.87 -7.78 14.61
C LYS A 46 -1.91 -8.09 13.12
N SER A 47 -1.63 -7.09 12.29
CA SER A 47 -1.67 -7.24 10.84
C SER A 47 -0.64 -8.25 10.34
N GLN A 48 -1.07 -9.09 9.40
CA GLN A 48 -0.17 -10.00 8.69
C GLN A 48 0.69 -9.28 7.67
N ALA A 49 0.39 -8.01 7.36
CA ALA A 49 1.17 -7.23 6.41
C ALA A 49 2.45 -6.64 7.03
N ILE A 50 2.60 -6.66 8.35
CA ILE A 50 3.80 -6.11 9.00
C ILE A 50 5.04 -6.84 8.50
N GLY A 51 5.98 -6.07 7.93
CA GLY A 51 7.20 -6.62 7.34
C GLY A 51 7.00 -7.31 5.99
N ARG A 52 5.78 -7.31 5.44
CA ARG A 52 5.41 -8.05 4.24
C ARG A 52 4.79 -7.19 3.15
N ALA A 53 4.77 -5.87 3.33
CA ALA A 53 4.19 -4.94 2.37
C ALA A 53 5.16 -3.78 2.13
N TRP A 54 5.42 -3.47 0.87
CA TRP A 54 6.30 -2.41 0.41
C TRP A 54 5.41 -1.36 -0.25
N ILE A 55 5.21 -0.23 0.46
CA ILE A 55 4.10 0.67 0.16
C ILE A 55 4.57 2.11 0.03
N LYS A 56 4.07 2.79 -1.00
CA LYS A 56 4.09 4.24 -1.13
C LYS A 56 2.74 4.77 -0.66
N THR A 57 2.77 5.65 0.34
CA THR A 57 1.56 6.32 0.80
C THR A 57 1.42 7.69 0.17
N GLY A 58 0.21 8.22 0.15
CA GLY A 58 -0.03 9.58 -0.33
C GLY A 58 -1.32 10.15 0.22
N THR A 59 -1.32 11.48 0.37
CA THR A 59 -2.53 12.23 0.71
C THR A 59 -2.46 13.54 -0.08
N LEU A 60 -3.32 13.69 -1.07
CA LEU A 60 -3.32 14.86 -1.95
C LEU A 60 -4.73 15.11 -2.46
N ASN A 61 -5.16 16.39 -2.41
CA ASN A 61 -6.47 16.79 -2.93
C ASN A 61 -7.62 15.92 -2.38
N ASN A 62 -7.61 15.68 -1.09
CA ASN A 62 -8.62 14.87 -0.41
C ASN A 62 -8.68 13.42 -0.88
N VAL A 63 -7.56 12.89 -1.37
CA VAL A 63 -7.42 11.48 -1.70
C VAL A 63 -6.31 10.90 -0.85
N THR A 64 -6.63 9.87 -0.08
CA THR A 64 -5.65 9.10 0.69
C THR A 64 -5.38 7.81 -0.08
N SER A 65 -4.10 7.47 -0.23
CA SER A 65 -3.70 6.34 -1.07
C SER A 65 -2.64 5.48 -0.43
N MET A 66 -2.67 4.21 -0.79
CA MET A 66 -1.58 3.27 -0.57
C MET A 66 -1.42 2.44 -1.83
N ALA A 67 -0.19 2.28 -2.29
CA ALA A 67 0.09 1.53 -3.50
C ALA A 67 1.44 0.83 -3.37
N GLY A 68 1.54 -0.39 -3.85
CA GLY A 68 2.79 -1.14 -3.83
C GLY A 68 2.59 -2.63 -3.92
N TYR A 69 3.33 -3.37 -3.11
CA TYR A 69 3.42 -4.82 -3.19
C TYR A 69 3.24 -5.46 -1.82
N VAL A 70 2.56 -6.59 -1.80
CA VAL A 70 2.36 -7.38 -0.58
C VAL A 70 2.76 -8.81 -0.87
N LYS A 71 3.62 -9.38 -0.02
CA LYS A 71 3.91 -10.81 -0.08
C LYS A 71 2.94 -11.54 0.84
N GLY A 72 2.07 -12.34 0.27
CA GLY A 72 1.11 -13.13 1.03
C GLY A 72 1.80 -14.23 1.85
N LEU A 73 1.06 -14.79 2.79
CA LEU A 73 1.56 -15.89 3.61
C LEU A 73 1.89 -17.12 2.77
N SER A 74 1.22 -17.29 1.62
CA SER A 74 1.50 -18.37 0.67
C SER A 74 2.82 -18.18 -0.09
N GLY A 75 3.45 -17.01 0.03
CA GLY A 75 4.62 -16.65 -0.77
C GLY A 75 4.31 -15.95 -2.08
N GLN A 76 3.03 -15.84 -2.43
CA GLN A 76 2.60 -15.14 -3.64
C GLN A 76 2.76 -13.63 -3.47
N ASP A 77 3.31 -12.96 -4.49
CA ASP A 77 3.39 -11.49 -4.52
C ASP A 77 2.13 -10.91 -5.14
N TYR A 78 1.64 -9.83 -4.54
CA TYR A 78 0.44 -9.12 -4.99
C TYR A 78 0.75 -7.64 -5.21
N VAL A 79 0.19 -7.08 -6.26
CA VAL A 79 0.14 -5.63 -6.45
C VAL A 79 -1.11 -5.12 -5.76
N VAL A 80 -0.97 -4.06 -4.97
CA VAL A 80 -2.11 -3.45 -4.27
C VAL A 80 -2.18 -1.97 -4.58
N VAL A 81 -3.39 -1.47 -4.80
CA VAL A 81 -3.66 -0.05 -4.97
C VAL A 81 -4.97 0.28 -4.27
N GLY A 82 -4.94 1.25 -3.37
CA GLY A 82 -6.13 1.77 -2.74
C GLY A 82 -6.16 3.29 -2.80
N LEU A 83 -7.27 3.84 -3.27
CA LEU A 83 -7.50 5.28 -3.36
C LEU A 83 -8.83 5.57 -2.68
N ILE A 84 -8.82 6.41 -1.65
CA ILE A 84 -10.03 6.76 -0.91
C ILE A 84 -10.19 8.27 -0.93
N ASN A 85 -11.34 8.73 -1.42
CA ASN A 85 -11.70 10.14 -1.41
C ASN A 85 -12.17 10.52 -0.01
N THR A 86 -11.58 11.58 0.55
CA THR A 86 -11.88 12.05 1.90
C THR A 86 -12.56 13.41 1.92
N ASP A 87 -13.25 13.77 0.83
CA ASP A 87 -13.90 15.09 0.67
C ASP A 87 -15.01 15.37 1.68
N HIS A 88 -15.69 14.32 2.17
CA HIS A 88 -16.92 14.48 2.92
C HIS A 88 -16.74 14.04 4.38
N ALA A 89 -17.40 12.98 4.77
CA ALA A 89 -17.44 12.55 6.15
C ALA A 89 -16.20 11.76 6.59
N LEU A 90 -15.48 11.17 5.64
CA LEU A 90 -14.36 10.30 5.93
C LEU A 90 -13.07 11.12 6.07
N ASN A 91 -12.42 11.06 7.23
CA ASN A 91 -11.14 11.74 7.41
C ASN A 91 -9.97 10.85 6.96
N ALA A 92 -8.79 11.46 6.83
CA ALA A 92 -7.61 10.75 6.35
C ALA A 92 -7.18 9.62 7.28
N TYR A 93 -7.36 9.76 8.59
CA TYR A 93 -7.02 8.69 9.53
C TYR A 93 -7.89 7.46 9.29
N THR A 94 -9.19 7.64 9.16
CA THR A 94 -10.12 6.53 8.90
C THR A 94 -9.81 5.88 7.55
N ALA A 95 -9.51 6.69 6.54
CA ALA A 95 -9.12 6.18 5.23
C ALA A 95 -7.85 5.33 5.30
N ARG A 96 -6.85 5.77 6.05
CA ARG A 96 -5.63 4.98 6.25
C ARG A 96 -5.92 3.66 6.95
N THR A 97 -6.82 3.67 7.93
CA THR A 97 -7.20 2.45 8.64
C THR A 97 -7.88 1.45 7.70
N VAL A 98 -8.74 1.94 6.81
CA VAL A 98 -9.38 1.07 5.80
C VAL A 98 -8.31 0.48 4.87
N LEU A 99 -7.37 1.29 4.41
CA LEU A 99 -6.30 0.83 3.54
C LEU A 99 -5.35 -0.14 4.26
N ASP A 100 -5.08 0.09 5.55
CA ASP A 100 -4.33 -0.87 6.35
C ASP A 100 -5.00 -2.24 6.37
N SER A 101 -6.33 -2.27 6.47
CA SER A 101 -7.08 -3.52 6.41
C SER A 101 -6.97 -4.20 5.05
N MET A 102 -6.87 -3.43 3.97
CA MET A 102 -6.61 -3.97 2.63
C MET A 102 -5.26 -4.69 2.60
N LEU A 103 -4.22 -4.08 3.19
CA LEU A 103 -2.90 -4.70 3.24
C LEU A 103 -2.93 -6.00 4.04
N ASP A 104 -3.54 -5.96 5.22
CA ASP A 104 -3.64 -7.15 6.08
C ASP A 104 -4.41 -8.28 5.37
N TRP A 105 -5.55 -7.93 4.77
CA TRP A 105 -6.35 -8.92 4.05
C TRP A 105 -5.56 -9.57 2.92
N THR A 106 -4.84 -8.76 2.15
CA THR A 106 -4.02 -9.28 1.04
C THR A 106 -2.92 -10.19 1.56
N ALA A 107 -2.26 -9.80 2.65
CA ALA A 107 -1.17 -10.59 3.24
C ALA A 107 -1.63 -11.95 3.78
N GLN A 108 -2.91 -12.09 4.11
CA GLN A 108 -3.46 -13.36 4.59
C GLN A 108 -3.53 -14.43 3.50
N HIS A 109 -3.40 -14.06 2.26
CA HIS A 109 -3.40 -14.97 1.13
C HIS A 109 -1.98 -15.43 0.81
#